data_e2d9776b624d9f12967aa66eaebc78f3
#
_entry.id   e2d9776b624d9f12967aa66eaebc78f3
#
_cell.length_a   1.000
_cell.length_b   1.000
_cell.length_c   1.000
_cell.angle_alpha   90.00
_cell.angle_beta   90.00
_cell.angle_gamma   90.00
#
_symmetry.space_group_name_H-M   'P 1'
#
loop_
_entity.id
_entity.type
_entity.pdbx_description
1 polymer ?
#
loop_
_entity_poly.entity_id
_entity_poly.type
_entity_poly.pdbx_seq_one_letter_code
_entity_poly.pdbx_strand_id
1 'polypeptide(L)'
;MDESQLNIAEEKPSLWKALMNKRMLICIFNGFTAGLPLYFLAQLIPAWLRSESVDLKTIGFFGLVLLPFSFKYLWAPFLDRYVPPFLGRRRGWMMVSQIGLLIFMVSLAVLNPQEDIQIILYVGLAIGFFSATQDIVLDAYRRELLPDNELGLGNSFYANAYRVAGFIPGGLGLILADYMPWSMVFIVVSLFMLVGIIHTFMITEIDTRVPPPKTLQEAVVEPFKEFFLRDGFKSGLLILLFIFFYKFGDTVATALITPFYLDVGFSKTIIGTVAKVVGLWSMLLGGFVGGLLMYRMGINKALWVFGVVQVMSIFGFAVLSEAGPNVWVLGGVVAFEYLGVGLGSAALMAFIAKSTNKKFTGTQLALLSSLFAIPKSFSGIIAGVLVEGIKAKDGIFYSVFGVVSGIGYTNFFFVCAALAIPGMILLIWVAPWNGDGKEADQAPAVLEEA
;
A
#
# COMPACT_ATOMS: atom_id res chain seq x y z
N MET A 1 -4.13 -6.29 -53.99
CA MET A 1 -3.51 -6.62 -52.72
C MET A 1 -4.55 -6.35 -51.67
N ASP A 2 -4.91 -7.40 -50.98
CA ASP A 2 -6.13 -7.52 -50.21
C ASP A 2 -6.03 -6.76 -48.86
N GLU A 3 -6.92 -5.78 -48.65
CA GLU A 3 -7.04 -4.98 -47.42
C GLU A 3 -7.56 -5.75 -46.19
N SER A 4 -7.68 -7.07 -46.31
CA SER A 4 -8.24 -7.93 -45.25
C SER A 4 -7.25 -8.40 -44.18
N GLN A 5 -5.97 -8.00 -44.22
CA GLN A 5 -4.94 -8.47 -43.29
C GLN A 5 -4.43 -7.44 -42.26
N LEU A 6 -5.07 -6.27 -42.12
CA LEU A 6 -4.59 -5.17 -41.27
C LEU A 6 -5.42 -4.93 -39.99
N ASN A 7 -6.15 -5.91 -39.51
CA ASN A 7 -6.86 -5.81 -38.22
C ASN A 7 -6.67 -7.07 -37.36
N ILE A 8 -5.41 -7.39 -37.06
CA ILE A 8 -5.13 -8.21 -35.86
C ILE A 8 -5.14 -7.25 -34.66
N ALA A 9 -6.32 -6.82 -34.24
CA ALA A 9 -6.50 -6.36 -32.88
C ALA A 9 -6.00 -7.52 -32.01
N GLU A 10 -4.93 -7.34 -31.23
CA GLU A 10 -4.48 -8.31 -30.24
C GLU A 10 -5.70 -8.65 -29.37
N GLU A 11 -6.34 -9.78 -29.63
CA GLU A 11 -7.45 -10.29 -28.80
C GLU A 11 -6.94 -10.34 -27.37
N LYS A 12 -7.51 -9.52 -26.49
CA LYS A 12 -7.21 -9.57 -25.06
C LYS A 12 -7.33 -11.02 -24.62
N PRO A 13 -6.27 -11.64 -24.08
CA PRO A 13 -6.32 -13.03 -23.68
C PRO A 13 -7.53 -13.27 -22.77
N SER A 14 -8.19 -14.42 -22.88
CA SER A 14 -9.35 -14.73 -22.07
C SER A 14 -9.03 -14.52 -20.59
N LEU A 15 -10.00 -14.04 -19.80
CA LEU A 15 -9.83 -13.73 -18.37
C LEU A 15 -9.19 -14.90 -17.60
N TRP A 16 -9.56 -16.14 -17.94
CA TRP A 16 -8.99 -17.35 -17.35
C TRP A 16 -7.50 -17.52 -17.64
N LYS A 17 -7.06 -17.24 -18.87
CA LYS A 17 -5.63 -17.26 -19.22
C LYS A 17 -4.85 -16.15 -18.48
N ALA A 18 -5.46 -14.98 -18.27
CA ALA A 18 -4.88 -13.90 -17.52
C ALA A 18 -4.75 -14.26 -16.02
N LEU A 19 -5.77 -14.85 -15.40
CA LEU A 19 -5.78 -15.26 -13.99
C LEU A 19 -4.77 -16.38 -13.70
N MET A 20 -4.64 -17.36 -14.58
CA MET A 20 -3.76 -18.54 -14.41
C MET A 20 -2.36 -18.31 -14.97
N ASN A 21 -1.96 -17.07 -15.19
CA ASN A 21 -0.65 -16.73 -15.72
C ASN A 21 0.43 -16.80 -14.62
N LYS A 22 1.62 -17.28 -14.99
CA LYS A 22 2.82 -17.32 -14.12
C LYS A 22 3.11 -15.94 -13.49
N ARG A 23 2.85 -14.82 -14.21
CA ARG A 23 3.02 -13.46 -13.70
C ARG A 23 2.14 -13.17 -12.48
N MET A 24 0.89 -13.66 -12.47
CA MET A 24 -0.01 -13.49 -11.32
C MET A 24 0.49 -14.27 -10.10
N LEU A 25 0.97 -15.49 -10.29
CA LEU A 25 1.58 -16.28 -9.22
C LEU A 25 2.80 -15.58 -8.62
N ILE A 26 3.66 -14.99 -9.45
CA ILE A 26 4.80 -14.18 -9.00
C ILE A 26 4.31 -12.98 -8.17
N CYS A 27 3.24 -12.30 -8.59
CA CYS A 27 2.65 -11.18 -7.84
C CYS A 27 2.14 -11.64 -6.46
N ILE A 28 1.53 -12.83 -6.36
CA ILE A 28 1.07 -13.40 -5.08
C ILE A 28 2.25 -13.64 -4.13
N PHE A 29 3.29 -14.34 -4.57
CA PHE A 29 4.46 -14.61 -3.72
C PHE A 29 5.20 -13.33 -3.32
N ASN A 30 5.35 -12.39 -4.25
CA ASN A 30 5.95 -11.08 -3.97
C ASN A 30 5.12 -10.30 -2.94
N GLY A 31 3.79 -10.29 -3.07
CA GLY A 31 2.90 -9.64 -2.12
C GLY A 31 2.98 -10.27 -0.72
N PHE A 32 2.95 -11.59 -0.65
CA PHE A 32 3.10 -12.34 0.61
C PHE A 32 4.42 -11.97 1.31
N THR A 33 5.52 -12.01 0.57
CA THR A 33 6.86 -11.74 1.11
C THR A 33 7.01 -10.28 1.56
N ALA A 34 6.39 -9.32 0.87
CA ALA A 34 6.41 -7.92 1.25
C ALA A 34 5.58 -7.63 2.50
N GLY A 35 4.42 -8.27 2.64
CA GLY A 35 3.51 -8.04 3.76
C GLY A 35 4.03 -8.61 5.09
N LEU A 36 4.69 -9.74 5.07
CA LEU A 36 5.13 -10.46 6.27
C LEU A 36 5.94 -9.58 7.24
N PRO A 37 7.04 -8.91 6.85
CA PRO A 37 7.85 -8.12 7.78
C PRO A 37 7.14 -6.86 8.26
N LEU A 38 6.27 -6.24 7.47
CA LEU A 38 5.49 -5.09 7.92
C LEU A 38 4.56 -5.47 9.07
N TYR A 39 3.78 -6.55 8.91
CA TYR A 39 2.86 -6.99 9.96
C TYR A 39 3.60 -7.58 11.15
N PHE A 40 4.79 -8.14 10.95
CA PHE A 40 5.68 -8.53 12.04
C PHE A 40 6.04 -7.33 12.92
N LEU A 41 6.46 -6.21 12.33
CA LEU A 41 6.74 -4.96 13.03
C LEU A 41 5.50 -4.32 13.67
N ALA A 42 4.37 -4.32 12.95
CA ALA A 42 3.19 -3.58 13.35
C ALA A 42 2.26 -4.34 14.31
N GLN A 43 2.35 -5.67 14.37
CA GLN A 43 1.45 -6.50 15.16
C GLN A 43 2.17 -7.39 16.17
N LEU A 44 3.16 -8.17 15.73
CA LEU A 44 3.81 -9.17 16.60
C LEU A 44 4.71 -8.53 17.65
N ILE A 45 5.59 -7.61 17.25
CA ILE A 45 6.50 -6.93 18.21
C ILE A 45 5.72 -6.15 19.27
N PRO A 46 4.73 -5.29 18.96
CA PRO A 46 3.95 -4.60 19.98
C PRO A 46 3.24 -5.55 20.95
N ALA A 47 2.70 -6.66 20.45
CA ALA A 47 2.07 -7.67 21.30
C ALA A 47 3.06 -8.34 22.25
N TRP A 48 4.26 -8.72 21.75
CA TRP A 48 5.34 -9.24 22.57
C TRP A 48 5.75 -8.27 23.67
N LEU A 49 6.08 -7.01 23.31
CA LEU A 49 6.48 -5.99 24.27
C LEU A 49 5.41 -5.79 25.35
N ARG A 50 4.12 -5.83 24.95
CA ARG A 50 3.01 -5.68 25.91
C ARG A 50 2.88 -6.87 26.84
N SER A 51 3.06 -8.10 26.34
CA SER A 51 3.03 -9.30 27.16
C SER A 51 4.16 -9.37 28.17
N GLU A 52 5.31 -8.75 27.85
CA GLU A 52 6.46 -8.60 28.75
C GLU A 52 6.37 -7.34 29.61
N SER A 53 5.18 -6.74 29.76
CA SER A 53 4.88 -5.61 30.64
C SER A 53 5.64 -4.31 30.30
N VAL A 54 6.07 -4.14 29.05
CA VAL A 54 6.61 -2.86 28.56
C VAL A 54 5.50 -1.81 28.55
N ASP A 55 5.83 -0.58 28.95
CA ASP A 55 4.87 0.51 29.03
C ASP A 55 4.38 0.97 27.65
N LEU A 56 3.13 1.49 27.60
CA LEU A 56 2.48 1.87 26.37
C LEU A 56 3.19 3.03 25.65
N LYS A 57 3.92 3.91 26.35
CA LYS A 57 4.66 5.01 25.72
C LYS A 57 5.84 4.45 24.93
N THR A 58 6.58 3.53 25.52
CA THR A 58 7.69 2.84 24.85
C THR A 58 7.18 2.05 23.64
N ILE A 59 6.07 1.33 23.77
CA ILE A 59 5.42 0.63 22.62
C ILE A 59 5.01 1.64 21.54
N GLY A 60 4.49 2.80 21.93
CA GLY A 60 4.17 3.89 20.99
C GLY A 60 5.38 4.38 20.21
N PHE A 61 6.55 4.52 20.85
CA PHE A 61 7.80 4.87 20.19
C PHE A 61 8.27 3.81 19.18
N PHE A 62 7.90 2.55 19.37
CA PHE A 62 8.16 1.50 18.38
C PHE A 62 7.46 1.75 17.03
N GLY A 63 6.47 2.63 16.95
CA GLY A 63 5.94 3.11 15.67
C GLY A 63 7.00 3.74 14.76
N LEU A 64 8.10 4.27 15.34
CA LEU A 64 9.22 4.84 14.59
C LEU A 64 9.96 3.81 13.71
N VAL A 65 9.86 2.51 13.99
CA VAL A 65 10.44 1.45 13.16
C VAL A 65 9.82 1.39 11.76
N LEU A 66 8.67 2.05 11.55
CA LEU A 66 8.01 2.17 10.26
C LEU A 66 8.45 3.40 9.45
N LEU A 67 9.25 4.33 10.04
CA LEU A 67 9.74 5.51 9.34
C LEU A 67 10.47 5.20 8.02
N PRO A 68 11.28 4.13 7.90
CA PRO A 68 11.93 3.80 6.64
C PRO A 68 10.95 3.70 5.46
N PHE A 69 9.72 3.24 5.66
CA PHE A 69 8.72 3.17 4.58
C PHE A 69 8.32 4.55 4.03
N SER A 70 8.31 5.59 4.88
CA SER A 70 7.99 6.96 4.46
C SER A 70 9.16 7.63 3.76
N PHE A 71 10.40 7.22 4.04
CA PHE A 71 11.61 7.82 3.48
C PHE A 71 12.33 6.94 2.45
N LYS A 72 11.74 5.81 2.04
CA LYS A 72 12.37 4.83 1.13
C LYS A 72 12.84 5.43 -0.20
N TYR A 73 12.23 6.52 -0.66
CA TYR A 73 12.64 7.24 -1.87
C TYR A 73 14.05 7.84 -1.80
N LEU A 74 14.60 8.05 -0.59
CA LEU A 74 15.95 8.61 -0.42
C LEU A 74 17.05 7.65 -0.89
N TRP A 75 16.86 6.33 -0.74
CA TRP A 75 17.84 5.33 -1.15
C TRP A 75 17.39 4.48 -2.36
N ALA A 76 16.17 4.65 -2.84
CA ALA A 76 15.72 3.96 -4.05
C ALA A 76 16.64 4.19 -5.27
N PRO A 77 17.21 5.39 -5.52
CA PRO A 77 18.18 5.61 -6.59
C PRO A 77 19.43 4.74 -6.49
N PHE A 78 19.85 4.40 -5.25
CA PHE A 78 20.97 3.50 -5.03
C PHE A 78 20.66 2.08 -5.54
N LEU A 79 19.43 1.58 -5.30
CA LEU A 79 18.98 0.27 -5.74
C LEU A 79 18.76 0.20 -7.27
N ASP A 80 18.44 1.32 -7.90
CA ASP A 80 18.32 1.40 -9.35
C ASP A 80 19.70 1.41 -10.03
N ARG A 81 20.72 1.98 -9.38
CA ARG A 81 22.07 2.10 -9.92
C ARG A 81 22.94 0.88 -9.71
N TYR A 82 23.01 0.40 -8.46
CA TYR A 82 23.95 -0.66 -8.09
C TYR A 82 23.34 -2.04 -8.35
N VAL A 83 24.11 -2.87 -9.06
CA VAL A 83 23.71 -4.25 -9.37
C VAL A 83 24.52 -5.18 -8.48
N PRO A 84 23.88 -5.97 -7.60
CA PRO A 84 24.59 -7.01 -6.85
C PRO A 84 25.29 -7.99 -7.79
N PRO A 85 26.45 -8.57 -7.39
CA PRO A 85 27.25 -9.43 -8.26
C PRO A 85 26.61 -10.80 -8.54
N PHE A 86 25.42 -11.05 -8.05
CA PHE A 86 24.67 -12.29 -8.20
C PHE A 86 23.18 -12.01 -8.51
N LEU A 87 22.52 -12.88 -9.24
CA LEU A 87 21.09 -12.89 -9.56
C LEU A 87 20.55 -11.67 -10.35
N GLY A 88 21.41 -10.70 -10.73
CA GLY A 88 20.97 -9.50 -11.44
C GLY A 88 20.50 -8.36 -10.52
N ARG A 89 19.96 -7.29 -11.11
CA ARG A 89 19.63 -6.04 -10.39
C ARG A 89 18.47 -6.24 -9.40
N ARG A 90 17.32 -6.72 -9.89
CA ARG A 90 16.12 -6.81 -9.04
C ARG A 90 16.19 -8.00 -8.10
N ARG A 91 16.45 -9.18 -8.63
CA ARG A 91 16.54 -10.40 -7.81
C ARG A 91 17.67 -10.35 -6.79
N GLY A 92 18.82 -9.77 -7.15
CA GLY A 92 19.95 -9.60 -6.24
C GLY A 92 19.58 -8.76 -5.02
N TRP A 93 18.93 -7.60 -5.22
CA TRP A 93 18.46 -6.77 -4.09
C TRP A 93 17.31 -7.40 -3.32
N MET A 94 16.39 -8.13 -3.97
CA MET A 94 15.40 -8.95 -3.26
C MET A 94 16.07 -9.93 -2.29
N MET A 95 17.07 -10.66 -2.79
CA MET A 95 17.80 -11.64 -1.99
C MET A 95 18.53 -11.01 -0.80
N VAL A 96 19.26 -9.91 -1.02
CA VAL A 96 19.94 -9.16 0.05
C VAL A 96 18.95 -8.72 1.13
N SER A 97 17.82 -8.16 0.71
CA SER A 97 16.79 -7.68 1.64
C SER A 97 16.15 -8.82 2.42
N GLN A 98 15.81 -9.93 1.75
CA GLN A 98 15.17 -11.09 2.36
C GLN A 98 16.08 -11.83 3.36
N ILE A 99 17.37 -11.95 3.04
CA ILE A 99 18.37 -12.52 3.96
C ILE A 99 18.54 -11.59 5.17
N GLY A 100 18.66 -10.27 4.94
CA GLY A 100 18.72 -9.29 6.03
C GLY A 100 17.50 -9.36 6.93
N LEU A 101 16.28 -9.44 6.35
CA LEU A 101 15.05 -9.61 7.10
C LEU A 101 15.06 -10.89 7.94
N LEU A 102 15.41 -12.03 7.34
CA LEU A 102 15.46 -13.29 8.06
C LEU A 102 16.42 -13.22 9.26
N ILE A 103 17.62 -12.67 9.06
CA ILE A 103 18.63 -12.53 10.14
C ILE A 103 18.11 -11.64 11.26
N PHE A 104 17.60 -10.44 10.95
CA PHE A 104 17.15 -9.51 11.97
C PHE A 104 15.84 -9.95 12.65
N MET A 105 14.93 -10.59 11.94
CA MET A 105 13.71 -11.15 12.54
C MET A 105 14.04 -12.31 13.50
N VAL A 106 14.96 -13.19 13.13
CA VAL A 106 15.40 -14.29 13.98
C VAL A 106 16.20 -13.77 15.18
N SER A 107 16.99 -12.70 15.05
CA SER A 107 17.79 -12.14 16.15
C SER A 107 16.96 -11.67 17.34
N LEU A 108 15.67 -11.34 17.14
CA LEU A 108 14.74 -11.02 18.25
C LEU A 108 14.52 -12.22 19.21
N ALA A 109 14.75 -13.44 18.74
CA ALA A 109 14.56 -14.65 19.54
C ALA A 109 15.48 -14.74 20.77
N VAL A 110 16.59 -14.02 20.77
CA VAL A 110 17.59 -14.03 21.85
C VAL A 110 17.58 -12.77 22.72
N LEU A 111 16.66 -11.81 22.46
CA LEU A 111 16.57 -10.56 23.17
C LEU A 111 15.47 -10.59 24.25
N ASN A 112 15.74 -9.85 25.34
CA ASN A 112 14.80 -9.68 26.46
C ASN A 112 14.28 -8.23 26.48
N PRO A 113 12.96 -7.98 26.39
CA PRO A 113 12.39 -6.62 26.39
C PRO A 113 12.71 -5.80 27.65
N GLN A 114 12.93 -6.44 28.78
CA GLN A 114 13.23 -5.76 30.05
C GLN A 114 14.68 -5.22 30.09
N GLU A 115 15.60 -5.86 29.39
CA GLU A 115 17.03 -5.53 29.42
C GLU A 115 17.48 -4.89 28.11
N ASP A 116 16.93 -5.32 26.96
CA ASP A 116 17.44 -5.04 25.61
C ASP A 116 16.56 -4.09 24.81
N ILE A 117 15.69 -3.28 25.43
CA ILE A 117 14.67 -2.48 24.72
C ILE A 117 15.28 -1.58 23.62
N GLN A 118 16.48 -1.03 23.83
CA GLN A 118 17.18 -0.20 22.84
C GLN A 118 17.67 -1.04 21.67
N ILE A 119 18.20 -2.25 21.93
CA ILE A 119 18.68 -3.17 20.91
C ILE A 119 17.48 -3.63 20.06
N ILE A 120 16.34 -3.94 20.69
CA ILE A 120 15.12 -4.30 20.02
C ILE A 120 14.62 -3.17 19.09
N LEU A 121 14.74 -1.90 19.51
CA LEU A 121 14.42 -0.75 18.67
C LEU A 121 15.34 -0.68 17.44
N TYR A 122 16.66 -0.85 17.61
CA TYR A 122 17.61 -0.83 16.50
C TYR A 122 17.39 -2.00 15.54
N VAL A 123 17.13 -3.20 16.06
CA VAL A 123 16.78 -4.38 15.25
C VAL A 123 15.47 -4.13 14.51
N GLY A 124 14.45 -3.55 15.16
CA GLY A 124 13.19 -3.15 14.54
C GLY A 124 13.40 -2.14 13.40
N LEU A 125 14.24 -1.11 13.60
CA LEU A 125 14.60 -0.16 12.54
C LEU A 125 15.33 -0.85 11.38
N ALA A 126 16.22 -1.81 11.65
CA ALA A 126 16.89 -2.59 10.62
C ALA A 126 15.89 -3.45 9.83
N ILE A 127 14.94 -4.12 10.50
CA ILE A 127 13.84 -4.83 9.84
C ILE A 127 13.03 -3.86 8.98
N GLY A 128 12.67 -2.69 9.50
CA GLY A 128 11.95 -1.64 8.76
C GLY A 128 12.71 -1.17 7.51
N PHE A 129 14.02 -0.97 7.62
CA PHE A 129 14.89 -0.57 6.51
C PHE A 129 14.96 -1.66 5.43
N PHE A 130 15.24 -2.91 5.80
CA PHE A 130 15.29 -4.01 4.84
C PHE A 130 13.92 -4.31 4.22
N SER A 131 12.84 -4.18 4.98
CA SER A 131 11.48 -4.34 4.47
C SER A 131 11.11 -3.23 3.48
N ALA A 132 11.42 -1.97 3.79
CA ALA A 132 11.22 -0.86 2.86
C ALA A 132 12.10 -0.99 1.60
N THR A 133 13.33 -1.51 1.75
CA THR A 133 14.23 -1.81 0.62
C THR A 133 13.67 -2.91 -0.27
N GLN A 134 13.20 -4.00 0.34
CA GLN A 134 12.52 -5.08 -0.38
C GLN A 134 11.29 -4.56 -1.13
N ASP A 135 10.48 -3.71 -0.50
CA ASP A 135 9.27 -3.12 -1.08
C ASP A 135 9.58 -2.32 -2.37
N ILE A 136 10.66 -1.48 -2.36
CA ILE A 136 11.11 -0.76 -3.56
C ILE A 136 11.40 -1.74 -4.71
N VAL A 137 12.12 -2.81 -4.42
CA VAL A 137 12.60 -3.74 -5.45
C VAL A 137 11.47 -4.62 -5.98
N LEU A 138 10.58 -5.10 -5.10
CA LEU A 138 9.42 -5.89 -5.48
C LEU A 138 8.43 -5.06 -6.32
N ASP A 139 8.22 -3.79 -5.97
CA ASP A 139 7.38 -2.87 -6.72
C ASP A 139 7.95 -2.64 -8.13
N ALA A 140 9.26 -2.39 -8.22
CA ALA A 140 9.94 -2.21 -9.49
C ALA A 140 9.89 -3.47 -10.36
N TYR A 141 10.19 -4.65 -9.79
CA TYR A 141 10.11 -5.93 -10.48
C TYR A 141 8.70 -6.19 -11.00
N ARG A 142 7.66 -5.94 -10.20
CA ARG A 142 6.26 -6.10 -10.61
C ARG A 142 5.90 -5.18 -11.77
N ARG A 143 6.32 -3.92 -11.73
CA ARG A 143 6.09 -2.95 -12.82
C ARG A 143 6.79 -3.37 -14.12
N GLU A 144 8.01 -3.90 -14.01
CA GLU A 144 8.79 -4.38 -15.16
C GLU A 144 8.24 -5.71 -15.71
N LEU A 145 7.68 -6.57 -14.85
CA LEU A 145 7.11 -7.88 -15.21
C LEU A 145 5.77 -7.77 -15.96
N LEU A 146 4.92 -6.83 -15.54
CA LEU A 146 3.54 -6.77 -16.00
C LEU A 146 3.39 -5.83 -17.21
N PRO A 147 2.71 -6.27 -18.28
CA PRO A 147 2.23 -5.39 -19.31
C PRO A 147 1.11 -4.48 -18.76
N ASP A 148 0.88 -3.35 -19.39
CA ASP A 148 -0.02 -2.31 -18.85
C ASP A 148 -1.48 -2.79 -18.70
N ASN A 149 -1.96 -3.68 -19.56
CA ASN A 149 -3.28 -4.29 -19.45
C ASN A 149 -3.42 -5.28 -18.27
N GLU A 150 -2.33 -5.84 -17.76
CA GLU A 150 -2.33 -6.76 -16.60
C GLU A 150 -1.98 -6.04 -15.27
N LEU A 151 -1.56 -4.77 -15.28
CA LEU A 151 -1.15 -4.04 -14.08
C LEU A 151 -2.24 -4.01 -12.99
N GLY A 152 -3.48 -3.76 -13.37
CA GLY A 152 -4.60 -3.73 -12.43
C GLY A 152 -4.80 -5.07 -11.72
N LEU A 153 -4.79 -6.16 -12.49
CA LEU A 153 -4.95 -7.52 -11.97
C LEU A 153 -3.77 -7.93 -11.10
N GLY A 154 -2.54 -7.76 -11.59
CA GLY A 154 -1.33 -8.12 -10.86
C GLY A 154 -1.14 -7.34 -9.55
N ASN A 155 -1.47 -6.03 -9.55
CA ASN A 155 -1.45 -5.23 -8.32
C ASN A 155 -2.50 -5.70 -7.31
N SER A 156 -3.68 -6.15 -7.77
CA SER A 156 -4.72 -6.70 -6.89
C SER A 156 -4.29 -8.02 -6.25
N PHE A 157 -3.69 -8.92 -7.01
CA PHE A 157 -3.13 -10.18 -6.46
C PHE A 157 -2.02 -9.89 -5.43
N TYR A 158 -1.10 -8.99 -5.76
CA TYR A 158 -0.05 -8.56 -4.84
C TYR A 158 -0.62 -7.98 -3.55
N ALA A 159 -1.54 -7.01 -3.64
CA ALA A 159 -2.11 -6.34 -2.48
C ALA A 159 -2.92 -7.29 -1.58
N ASN A 160 -3.65 -8.23 -2.16
CA ASN A 160 -4.39 -9.22 -1.38
C ASN A 160 -3.45 -10.21 -0.69
N ALA A 161 -2.43 -10.71 -1.38
CA ALA A 161 -1.42 -11.58 -0.79
C ALA A 161 -0.62 -10.88 0.32
N TYR A 162 -0.32 -9.59 0.14
CA TYR A 162 0.29 -8.73 1.17
C TYR A 162 -0.55 -8.69 2.45
N ARG A 163 -1.88 -8.52 2.33
CA ARG A 163 -2.79 -8.51 3.49
C ARG A 163 -2.92 -9.87 4.15
N VAL A 164 -3.00 -10.93 3.32
CA VAL A 164 -3.06 -12.32 3.82
C VAL A 164 -1.79 -12.69 4.60
N ALA A 165 -0.62 -12.19 4.19
CA ALA A 165 0.62 -12.41 4.92
C ALA A 165 0.54 -11.93 6.38
N GLY A 166 -0.29 -10.92 6.67
CA GLY A 166 -0.51 -10.41 8.02
C GLY A 166 -1.12 -11.43 9.00
N PHE A 167 -1.75 -12.49 8.50
CA PHE A 167 -2.25 -13.58 9.35
C PHE A 167 -1.11 -14.41 9.98
N ILE A 168 0.08 -14.41 9.39
CA ILE A 168 1.21 -15.16 9.94
C ILE A 168 1.69 -14.49 11.25
N PRO A 169 2.14 -13.22 11.29
CA PRO A 169 2.55 -12.61 12.54
C PRO A 169 1.37 -12.22 13.45
N GLY A 170 0.25 -11.73 12.90
CA GLY A 170 -0.87 -11.22 13.68
C GLY A 170 -1.91 -12.28 14.09
N GLY A 171 -1.91 -13.44 13.45
CA GLY A 171 -2.80 -14.56 13.79
C GLY A 171 -2.01 -15.73 14.34
N LEU A 172 -1.29 -16.46 13.44
CA LEU A 172 -0.52 -17.64 13.82
C LEU A 172 0.51 -17.33 14.91
N GLY A 173 1.26 -16.23 14.78
CA GLY A 173 2.29 -15.85 15.76
C GLY A 173 1.72 -15.62 17.15
N LEU A 174 0.56 -14.94 17.26
CA LEU A 174 -0.12 -14.71 18.55
C LEU A 174 -0.68 -16.00 19.15
N ILE A 175 -1.26 -16.89 18.33
CA ILE A 175 -1.72 -18.22 18.79
C ILE A 175 -0.54 -19.03 19.30
N LEU A 176 0.58 -19.06 18.59
CA LEU A 176 1.78 -19.79 19.02
C LEU A 176 2.35 -19.25 20.33
N ALA A 177 2.22 -17.94 20.59
CA ALA A 177 2.68 -17.32 21.84
C ALA A 177 1.93 -17.80 23.09
N ASP A 178 0.73 -18.37 22.95
CA ASP A 178 0.01 -19.03 24.05
C ASP A 178 0.55 -20.43 24.37
N TYR A 179 1.29 -21.07 23.46
CA TYR A 179 1.73 -22.45 23.59
C TYR A 179 3.25 -22.62 23.66
N MET A 180 4.02 -21.61 23.26
CA MET A 180 5.48 -21.68 23.25
C MET A 180 6.11 -20.31 23.58
N PRO A 181 7.40 -20.30 24.04
CA PRO A 181 8.09 -19.06 24.38
C PRO A 181 8.27 -18.15 23.14
N TRP A 182 8.30 -16.84 23.35
CA TRP A 182 8.43 -15.82 22.28
C TRP A 182 9.65 -16.07 21.38
N SER A 183 10.76 -16.58 21.93
CA SER A 183 11.94 -16.94 21.15
C SER A 183 11.62 -17.93 20.01
N MET A 184 10.82 -18.96 20.29
CA MET A 184 10.38 -19.93 19.30
C MET A 184 9.38 -19.32 18.32
N VAL A 185 8.47 -18.45 18.80
CA VAL A 185 7.50 -17.75 17.93
C VAL A 185 8.24 -16.92 16.88
N PHE A 186 9.26 -16.14 17.29
CA PHE A 186 10.05 -15.36 16.36
C PHE A 186 10.75 -16.22 15.31
N ILE A 187 11.35 -17.34 15.72
CA ILE A 187 11.99 -18.27 14.77
C ILE A 187 10.96 -18.80 13.78
N VAL A 188 9.84 -19.36 14.26
CA VAL A 188 8.81 -19.96 13.39
C VAL A 188 8.25 -18.94 12.41
N VAL A 189 7.87 -17.74 12.88
CA VAL A 189 7.32 -16.69 12.00
C VAL A 189 8.36 -16.19 11.00
N SER A 190 9.63 -16.07 11.41
CA SER A 190 10.72 -15.64 10.52
C SER A 190 11.01 -16.65 9.41
N LEU A 191 10.83 -17.94 9.67
CA LEU A 191 11.03 -18.99 8.65
C LEU A 191 10.09 -18.84 7.44
N PHE A 192 8.95 -18.16 7.58
CA PHE A 192 8.10 -17.85 6.43
C PHE A 192 8.78 -16.92 5.41
N MET A 193 9.87 -16.19 5.79
CA MET A 193 10.70 -15.45 4.83
C MET A 193 11.40 -16.37 3.83
N LEU A 194 11.61 -17.65 4.17
CA LEU A 194 12.18 -18.64 3.25
C LEU A 194 11.30 -18.80 2.00
N VAL A 195 9.99 -18.61 2.11
CA VAL A 195 9.08 -18.60 0.95
C VAL A 195 9.54 -17.55 -0.07
N GLY A 196 9.87 -16.34 0.38
CA GLY A 196 10.38 -15.27 -0.48
C GLY A 196 11.76 -15.59 -1.05
N ILE A 197 12.68 -16.09 -0.22
CA ILE A 197 14.04 -16.46 -0.64
C ILE A 197 13.98 -17.53 -1.74
N ILE A 198 13.25 -18.62 -1.50
CA ILE A 198 13.07 -19.70 -2.47
C ILE A 198 12.43 -19.17 -3.75
N HIS A 199 11.35 -18.38 -3.62
CA HIS A 199 10.67 -17.77 -4.77
C HIS A 199 11.63 -16.88 -5.59
N THR A 200 12.47 -16.06 -4.93
CA THR A 200 13.47 -15.22 -5.61
C THR A 200 14.49 -16.04 -6.40
N PHE A 201 14.85 -17.23 -5.94
CA PHE A 201 15.69 -18.15 -6.72
C PHE A 201 14.95 -18.72 -7.93
N MET A 202 13.65 -18.99 -7.83
CA MET A 202 12.86 -19.66 -8.89
C MET A 202 12.45 -18.73 -10.03
N ILE A 203 12.32 -17.42 -9.77
CA ILE A 203 11.96 -16.44 -10.80
C ILE A 203 13.19 -16.05 -11.63
N THR A 204 12.96 -15.48 -12.82
CA THR A 204 14.02 -15.00 -13.70
C THR A 204 14.20 -13.50 -13.55
N GLU A 205 15.43 -13.00 -13.71
CA GLU A 205 15.66 -11.56 -13.83
C GLU A 205 14.99 -11.04 -15.10
N ILE A 206 14.43 -9.83 -15.03
CA ILE A 206 13.77 -9.19 -16.17
C ILE A 206 14.80 -8.41 -16.94
N ASP A 207 15.02 -8.79 -18.19
CA ASP A 207 15.83 -8.02 -19.11
C ASP A 207 15.04 -6.82 -19.61
N THR A 208 15.26 -5.67 -18.97
CA THR A 208 14.61 -4.40 -19.36
C THR A 208 15.28 -3.76 -20.57
N ARG A 209 16.41 -4.30 -21.07
CA ARG A 209 17.30 -3.70 -22.11
C ARG A 209 17.73 -2.26 -21.78
N VAL A 210 17.44 -1.78 -20.58
CA VAL A 210 17.80 -0.45 -20.10
C VAL A 210 18.96 -0.58 -19.12
N PRO A 211 20.15 -0.06 -19.46
CA PRO A 211 21.29 -0.12 -18.55
C PRO A 211 21.02 0.72 -17.28
N PRO A 212 21.57 0.31 -16.13
CA PRO A 212 21.47 1.10 -14.91
C PRO A 212 22.11 2.49 -15.08
N PRO A 213 21.69 3.51 -14.31
CA PRO A 213 22.29 4.85 -14.35
C PRO A 213 23.79 4.80 -14.09
N LYS A 214 24.58 5.54 -14.90
CA LYS A 214 26.05 5.52 -14.81
C LYS A 214 26.59 6.28 -13.59
N THR A 215 25.88 7.32 -13.15
CA THR A 215 26.27 8.16 -12.02
C THR A 215 25.17 8.22 -10.98
N LEU A 216 25.51 8.54 -9.72
CA LEU A 216 24.52 8.75 -8.67
C LEU A 216 23.66 10.00 -8.95
N GLN A 217 24.25 11.03 -9.56
CA GLN A 217 23.54 12.22 -10.00
C GLN A 217 22.47 11.86 -11.05
N GLU A 218 22.81 11.03 -12.03
CA GLU A 218 21.86 10.51 -13.02
C GLU A 218 20.74 9.69 -12.33
N ALA A 219 21.08 8.84 -11.34
CA ALA A 219 20.12 8.04 -10.61
C ALA A 219 19.15 8.86 -9.76
N VAL A 220 19.57 10.03 -9.24
CA VAL A 220 18.75 10.90 -8.39
C VAL A 220 18.01 11.94 -9.23
N VAL A 221 18.71 12.69 -10.09
CA VAL A 221 18.15 13.87 -10.78
C VAL A 221 17.29 13.47 -11.98
N GLU A 222 17.74 12.51 -12.78
CA GLU A 222 17.04 12.13 -14.02
C GLU A 222 15.63 11.56 -13.79
N PRO A 223 15.33 10.73 -12.75
CA PRO A 223 13.97 10.28 -12.50
C PRO A 223 12.98 11.40 -12.22
N PHE A 224 13.41 12.43 -11.46
CA PHE A 224 12.58 13.61 -11.17
C PHE A 224 12.42 14.48 -12.42
N LYS A 225 13.54 14.77 -13.11
CA LYS A 225 13.53 15.55 -14.32
C LYS A 225 12.67 14.90 -15.40
N GLU A 226 12.81 13.60 -15.61
CA GLU A 226 11.99 12.84 -16.54
C GLU A 226 10.51 12.88 -16.17
N PHE A 227 10.16 12.67 -14.90
CA PHE A 227 8.77 12.70 -14.42
C PHE A 227 8.10 14.05 -14.68
N PHE A 228 8.79 15.17 -14.41
CA PHE A 228 8.23 16.51 -14.61
C PHE A 228 8.31 17.02 -16.05
N LEU A 229 9.22 16.52 -16.87
CA LEU A 229 9.39 16.99 -18.24
C LEU A 229 8.69 16.12 -19.28
N ARG A 230 8.36 14.85 -18.96
CA ARG A 230 7.71 13.92 -19.89
C ARG A 230 6.45 14.52 -20.52
N ASP A 231 5.53 14.99 -19.67
CA ASP A 231 4.25 15.57 -20.09
C ASP A 231 4.10 17.03 -19.63
N GLY A 232 5.24 17.66 -19.26
CA GLY A 232 5.31 19.01 -18.72
C GLY A 232 5.07 19.11 -17.21
N PHE A 233 5.67 20.12 -16.58
CA PHE A 233 5.63 20.35 -15.13
C PHE A 233 4.23 20.35 -14.54
N LYS A 234 3.25 20.95 -15.27
CA LYS A 234 1.84 21.00 -14.83
C LYS A 234 1.25 19.59 -14.69
N SER A 235 1.47 18.73 -15.67
CA SER A 235 0.97 17.33 -15.64
C SER A 235 1.58 16.54 -14.50
N GLY A 236 2.89 16.64 -14.29
CA GLY A 236 3.57 16.00 -13.15
C GLY A 236 3.00 16.46 -11.81
N LEU A 237 2.78 17.77 -11.63
CA LEU A 237 2.19 18.32 -10.41
C LEU A 237 0.74 17.82 -10.20
N LEU A 238 -0.07 17.76 -11.26
CA LEU A 238 -1.45 17.26 -11.19
C LEU A 238 -1.47 15.76 -10.76
N ILE A 239 -0.54 14.94 -11.24
CA ILE A 239 -0.41 13.54 -10.82
C ILE A 239 -0.08 13.45 -9.33
N LEU A 240 0.87 14.27 -8.82
CA LEU A 240 1.22 14.27 -7.40
C LEU A 240 0.03 14.70 -6.52
N LEU A 241 -0.67 15.77 -6.91
CA LEU A 241 -1.86 16.24 -6.20
C LEU A 241 -2.98 15.20 -6.25
N PHE A 242 -3.17 14.52 -7.37
CA PHE A 242 -4.15 13.44 -7.50
C PHE A 242 -3.84 12.28 -6.54
N ILE A 243 -2.60 11.78 -6.51
CA ILE A 243 -2.19 10.69 -5.61
C ILE A 243 -2.44 11.08 -4.14
N PHE A 244 -2.16 12.33 -3.77
CA PHE A 244 -2.40 12.85 -2.42
C PHE A 244 -3.90 12.90 -2.10
N PHE A 245 -4.72 13.51 -2.95
CA PHE A 245 -6.13 13.80 -2.65
C PHE A 245 -7.07 12.62 -2.89
N TYR A 246 -6.74 11.68 -3.77
CA TYR A 246 -7.65 10.59 -4.15
C TYR A 246 -8.06 9.69 -2.97
N LYS A 247 -7.14 9.48 -2.01
CA LYS A 247 -7.39 8.68 -0.81
C LYS A 247 -7.51 9.52 0.47
N PHE A 248 -7.44 10.86 0.35
CA PHE A 248 -7.35 11.72 1.52
C PHE A 248 -8.62 11.66 2.38
N GLY A 249 -9.80 11.80 1.77
CA GLY A 249 -11.08 11.74 2.49
C GLY A 249 -11.29 10.41 3.23
N ASP A 250 -11.06 9.30 2.55
CA ASP A 250 -11.14 7.93 3.12
C ASP A 250 -10.12 7.72 4.25
N THR A 251 -8.89 8.19 4.07
CA THR A 251 -7.84 8.05 5.08
C THR A 251 -8.19 8.83 6.35
N VAL A 252 -8.76 10.03 6.22
CA VAL A 252 -9.21 10.83 7.36
C VAL A 252 -10.45 10.19 8.02
N ALA A 253 -11.42 9.73 7.23
CA ALA A 253 -12.64 9.08 7.73
C ALA A 253 -12.35 7.83 8.58
N THR A 254 -11.36 7.04 8.16
CA THR A 254 -11.00 5.79 8.85
C THR A 254 -9.98 5.94 9.97
N ALA A 255 -9.38 7.13 10.14
CA ALA A 255 -8.34 7.37 11.13
C ALA A 255 -8.82 7.18 12.59
N LEU A 256 -10.07 7.53 12.89
CA LEU A 256 -10.68 7.36 14.21
C LEU A 256 -11.79 6.30 14.24
N ILE A 257 -11.76 5.34 13.31
CA ILE A 257 -12.86 4.39 13.14
C ILE A 257 -13.12 3.52 14.38
N THR A 258 -12.09 3.11 15.10
CA THR A 258 -12.24 2.31 16.32
C THR A 258 -12.80 3.12 17.48
N PRO A 259 -12.28 4.32 17.81
CA PRO A 259 -12.95 5.23 18.76
C PRO A 259 -14.41 5.51 18.38
N PHE A 260 -14.70 5.81 17.13
CA PHE A 260 -16.06 6.02 16.63
C PHE A 260 -17.01 4.86 16.96
N TYR A 261 -16.60 3.62 16.70
CA TYR A 261 -17.44 2.46 17.05
C TYR A 261 -17.70 2.33 18.54
N LEU A 262 -16.70 2.64 19.39
CA LEU A 262 -16.87 2.64 20.85
C LEU A 262 -17.82 3.74 21.30
N ASP A 263 -17.72 4.94 20.72
CA ASP A 263 -18.55 6.09 21.06
C ASP A 263 -20.01 5.91 20.61
N VAL A 264 -20.25 5.18 19.50
CA VAL A 264 -21.60 4.75 19.08
C VAL A 264 -22.20 3.73 20.05
N GLY A 265 -21.37 3.04 20.87
CA GLY A 265 -21.82 2.10 21.89
C GLY A 265 -21.63 0.62 21.56
N PHE A 266 -20.81 0.29 20.54
CA PHE A 266 -20.48 -1.11 20.26
C PHE A 266 -19.49 -1.68 21.27
N SER A 267 -19.71 -2.93 21.69
CA SER A 267 -18.76 -3.64 22.53
C SER A 267 -17.47 -3.97 21.78
N LYS A 268 -16.35 -4.08 22.50
CA LYS A 268 -15.04 -4.47 21.92
C LYS A 268 -15.12 -5.81 21.17
N THR A 269 -15.93 -6.75 21.65
CA THR A 269 -16.17 -8.04 20.99
C THR A 269 -16.84 -7.89 19.64
N ILE A 270 -17.90 -7.06 19.54
CA ILE A 270 -18.57 -6.79 18.25
C ILE A 270 -17.62 -6.10 17.27
N ILE A 271 -16.82 -5.14 17.73
CA ILE A 271 -15.81 -4.48 16.90
C ILE A 271 -14.78 -5.51 16.40
N GLY A 272 -14.28 -6.37 17.29
CA GLY A 272 -13.29 -7.39 16.92
C GLY A 272 -13.82 -8.44 15.95
N THR A 273 -15.05 -8.92 16.16
CA THR A 273 -15.66 -9.99 15.33
C THR A 273 -16.28 -9.43 14.05
N VAL A 274 -17.18 -8.46 14.15
CA VAL A 274 -17.91 -7.95 12.98
C VAL A 274 -17.05 -6.97 12.19
N ALA A 275 -16.59 -5.87 12.81
CA ALA A 275 -15.89 -4.83 12.05
C ALA A 275 -14.56 -5.32 11.47
N LYS A 276 -13.77 -6.09 12.24
CA LYS A 276 -12.48 -6.59 11.76
C LYS A 276 -12.61 -7.72 10.74
N VAL A 277 -13.48 -8.71 11.00
CA VAL A 277 -13.64 -9.86 10.10
C VAL A 277 -14.34 -9.44 8.81
N VAL A 278 -15.51 -8.77 8.91
CA VAL A 278 -16.24 -8.31 7.73
C VAL A 278 -15.38 -7.32 6.91
N GLY A 279 -14.72 -6.37 7.60
CA GLY A 279 -13.85 -5.39 6.93
C GLY A 279 -12.72 -6.05 6.15
N LEU A 280 -12.03 -7.05 6.74
CA LEU A 280 -10.96 -7.76 6.07
C LEU A 280 -11.44 -8.48 4.81
N TRP A 281 -12.49 -9.30 4.91
CA TRP A 281 -13.00 -10.05 3.76
C TRP A 281 -13.55 -9.13 2.67
N SER A 282 -14.24 -8.06 3.04
CA SER A 282 -14.74 -7.07 2.08
C SER A 282 -13.61 -6.35 1.35
N MET A 283 -12.52 -6.01 2.06
CA MET A 283 -11.35 -5.39 1.47
C MET A 283 -10.61 -6.32 0.49
N LEU A 284 -10.45 -7.60 0.84
CA LEU A 284 -9.87 -8.60 -0.04
C LEU A 284 -10.72 -8.81 -1.30
N LEU A 285 -12.04 -8.94 -1.11
CA LEU A 285 -13.00 -9.07 -2.22
C LEU A 285 -12.96 -7.83 -3.12
N GLY A 286 -12.99 -6.62 -2.53
CA GLY A 286 -12.88 -5.36 -3.26
C GLY A 286 -11.59 -5.27 -4.07
N GLY A 287 -10.45 -5.63 -3.50
CA GLY A 287 -9.17 -5.69 -4.20
C GLY A 287 -9.19 -6.66 -5.39
N PHE A 288 -9.74 -7.87 -5.19
CA PHE A 288 -9.83 -8.87 -6.25
C PHE A 288 -10.79 -8.46 -7.37
N VAL A 289 -12.03 -8.07 -7.02
CA VAL A 289 -13.02 -7.57 -7.97
C VAL A 289 -12.51 -6.34 -8.71
N GLY A 290 -11.82 -5.42 -8.00
CA GLY A 290 -11.18 -4.26 -8.58
C GLY A 290 -10.17 -4.62 -9.67
N GLY A 291 -9.34 -5.63 -9.43
CA GLY A 291 -8.40 -6.15 -10.42
C GLY A 291 -9.08 -6.69 -11.67
N LEU A 292 -10.14 -7.50 -11.49
CA LEU A 292 -10.91 -8.05 -12.58
C LEU A 292 -11.61 -6.98 -13.41
N LEU A 293 -12.20 -5.98 -12.75
CA LEU A 293 -12.87 -4.88 -13.43
C LEU A 293 -11.86 -4.00 -14.18
N MET A 294 -10.68 -3.69 -13.59
CA MET A 294 -9.62 -2.95 -14.28
C MET A 294 -9.12 -3.65 -15.54
N TYR A 295 -9.04 -4.98 -15.52
CA TYR A 295 -8.66 -5.76 -16.70
C TYR A 295 -9.64 -5.57 -17.87
N ARG A 296 -10.96 -5.44 -17.57
CA ARG A 296 -12.01 -5.25 -18.59
C ARG A 296 -12.16 -3.80 -19.04
N MET A 297 -12.22 -2.87 -18.08
CA MET A 297 -12.61 -1.47 -18.36
C MET A 297 -11.43 -0.50 -18.42
N GLY A 298 -10.20 -0.96 -18.09
CA GLY A 298 -9.00 -0.12 -18.00
C GLY A 298 -8.85 0.60 -16.64
N ILE A 299 -7.66 1.12 -16.39
CA ILE A 299 -7.32 1.76 -15.10
C ILE A 299 -8.04 3.09 -14.95
N ASN A 300 -8.12 3.91 -16.03
CA ASN A 300 -8.71 5.23 -15.98
C ASN A 300 -10.20 5.18 -15.59
N LYS A 301 -11.00 4.36 -16.28
CA LYS A 301 -12.43 4.18 -15.94
C LYS A 301 -12.63 3.59 -14.55
N ALA A 302 -11.76 2.67 -14.14
CA ALA A 302 -11.80 2.07 -12.82
C ALA A 302 -11.60 3.11 -11.72
N LEU A 303 -10.65 4.05 -11.87
CA LEU A 303 -10.44 5.15 -10.92
C LEU A 303 -11.70 6.00 -10.72
N TRP A 304 -12.44 6.31 -11.79
CA TRP A 304 -13.69 7.04 -11.71
C TRP A 304 -14.76 6.27 -10.94
N VAL A 305 -15.04 5.04 -11.36
CA VAL A 305 -16.10 4.20 -10.76
C VAL A 305 -15.76 3.89 -9.30
N PHE A 306 -14.54 3.47 -9.02
CA PHE A 306 -14.13 3.09 -7.66
C PHE A 306 -14.01 4.30 -6.73
N GLY A 307 -13.60 5.46 -7.28
CA GLY A 307 -13.59 6.71 -6.52
C GLY A 307 -15.00 7.13 -6.10
N VAL A 308 -15.99 7.05 -6.99
CA VAL A 308 -17.39 7.31 -6.64
C VAL A 308 -17.89 6.34 -5.59
N VAL A 309 -17.66 5.02 -5.76
CA VAL A 309 -18.03 4.01 -4.76
C VAL A 309 -17.42 4.34 -3.40
N GLN A 310 -16.15 4.74 -3.35
CA GLN A 310 -15.44 5.08 -2.13
C GLN A 310 -15.99 6.36 -1.46
N VAL A 311 -16.31 7.41 -2.22
CA VAL A 311 -16.95 8.60 -1.66
C VAL A 311 -18.34 8.27 -1.10
N MET A 312 -19.10 7.44 -1.81
CA MET A 312 -20.42 7.00 -1.34
C MET A 312 -20.35 6.13 -0.08
N SER A 313 -19.30 5.31 0.06
CA SER A 313 -19.16 4.45 1.24
C SER A 313 -18.90 5.22 2.53
N ILE A 314 -18.22 6.38 2.47
CA ILE A 314 -17.98 7.26 3.63
C ILE A 314 -19.32 7.71 4.25
N PHE A 315 -20.37 7.96 3.44
CA PHE A 315 -21.68 8.33 3.97
C PHE A 315 -22.32 7.21 4.82
N GLY A 316 -21.93 5.95 4.63
CA GLY A 316 -22.37 4.85 5.47
C GLY A 316 -22.03 5.06 6.94
N PHE A 317 -20.88 5.66 7.26
CA PHE A 317 -20.52 5.99 8.64
C PHE A 317 -21.39 7.11 9.22
N ALA A 318 -21.80 8.09 8.42
CA ALA A 318 -22.77 9.10 8.87
C ALA A 318 -24.12 8.46 9.19
N VAL A 319 -24.58 7.50 8.39
CA VAL A 319 -25.80 6.71 8.70
C VAL A 319 -25.61 5.90 9.98
N LEU A 320 -24.45 5.27 10.17
CA LEU A 320 -24.17 4.50 11.40
C LEU A 320 -24.15 5.38 12.66
N SER A 321 -23.67 6.63 12.57
CA SER A 321 -23.65 7.56 13.70
C SER A 321 -25.04 7.94 14.19
N GLU A 322 -26.04 7.94 13.29
CA GLU A 322 -27.44 8.24 13.62
C GLU A 322 -28.23 6.98 14.00
N ALA A 323 -27.89 5.82 13.41
CA ALA A 323 -28.59 4.55 13.66
C ALA A 323 -28.31 3.95 15.05
N GLY A 324 -27.23 4.40 15.72
CA GLY A 324 -26.80 3.85 17.00
C GLY A 324 -26.19 2.43 16.89
N PRO A 325 -26.10 1.67 18.01
CA PRO A 325 -25.34 0.42 18.06
C PRO A 325 -26.06 -0.78 17.43
N ASN A 326 -26.49 -0.65 16.17
CA ASN A 326 -27.09 -1.73 15.41
C ASN A 326 -26.03 -2.55 14.65
N VAL A 327 -25.88 -3.83 15.01
CA VAL A 327 -24.84 -4.74 14.47
C VAL A 327 -25.02 -5.00 12.97
N TRP A 328 -26.24 -5.05 12.47
CA TRP A 328 -26.51 -5.26 11.04
C TRP A 328 -26.14 -4.03 10.21
N VAL A 329 -26.43 -2.82 10.71
CA VAL A 329 -26.02 -1.58 10.08
C VAL A 329 -24.50 -1.47 10.09
N LEU A 330 -23.84 -1.79 11.24
CA LEU A 330 -22.38 -1.86 11.33
C LEU A 330 -21.80 -2.80 10.27
N GLY A 331 -22.31 -4.04 10.20
CA GLY A 331 -21.83 -5.04 9.23
C GLY A 331 -21.97 -4.55 7.78
N GLY A 332 -23.11 -3.97 7.43
CA GLY A 332 -23.35 -3.43 6.07
C GLY A 332 -22.47 -2.23 5.73
N VAL A 333 -22.32 -1.28 6.65
CA VAL A 333 -21.47 -0.09 6.46
C VAL A 333 -20.00 -0.49 6.35
N VAL A 334 -19.54 -1.36 7.24
CA VAL A 334 -18.15 -1.87 7.20
C VAL A 334 -17.89 -2.65 5.91
N ALA A 335 -18.83 -3.51 5.50
CA ALA A 335 -18.69 -4.27 4.25
C ALA A 335 -18.56 -3.33 3.05
N PHE A 336 -19.41 -2.32 2.93
CA PHE A 336 -19.41 -1.38 1.82
C PHE A 336 -18.17 -0.49 1.81
N GLU A 337 -17.78 0.05 2.96
CA GLU A 337 -16.58 0.89 3.09
C GLU A 337 -15.31 0.12 2.73
N TYR A 338 -15.07 -1.03 3.35
CA TYR A 338 -13.85 -1.77 3.09
C TYR A 338 -13.78 -2.39 1.69
N LEU A 339 -14.94 -2.67 1.08
CA LEU A 339 -15.00 -3.01 -0.35
C LEU A 339 -14.55 -1.81 -1.20
N GLY A 340 -15.03 -0.60 -0.91
CA GLY A 340 -14.59 0.64 -1.55
C GLY A 340 -13.09 0.91 -1.36
N VAL A 341 -12.57 0.72 -0.14
CA VAL A 341 -11.14 0.81 0.17
C VAL A 341 -10.32 -0.17 -0.67
N GLY A 342 -10.80 -1.42 -0.81
CA GLY A 342 -10.15 -2.45 -1.64
C GLY A 342 -10.09 -2.06 -3.11
N LEU A 343 -11.24 -1.66 -3.68
CA LEU A 343 -11.38 -1.20 -5.06
C LEU A 343 -10.47 0.01 -5.34
N GLY A 344 -10.59 1.08 -4.55
CA GLY A 344 -9.87 2.34 -4.76
C GLY A 344 -8.36 2.19 -4.58
N SER A 345 -7.91 1.38 -3.59
CA SER A 345 -6.49 1.12 -3.38
C SER A 345 -5.87 0.33 -4.53
N ALA A 346 -6.58 -0.68 -5.06
CA ALA A 346 -6.11 -1.45 -6.20
C ALA A 346 -5.94 -0.57 -7.45
N ALA A 347 -6.92 0.32 -7.73
CA ALA A 347 -6.86 1.22 -8.88
C ALA A 347 -5.76 2.27 -8.74
N LEU A 348 -5.60 2.88 -7.56
CA LEU A 348 -4.56 3.88 -7.33
C LEU A 348 -3.16 3.27 -7.46
N MET A 349 -2.92 2.06 -6.91
CA MET A 349 -1.63 1.39 -7.04
C MET A 349 -1.33 0.99 -8.49
N ALA A 350 -2.33 0.57 -9.26
CA ALA A 350 -2.19 0.31 -10.69
C ALA A 350 -1.87 1.60 -11.47
N PHE A 351 -2.53 2.71 -11.14
CA PHE A 351 -2.25 4.01 -11.73
C PHE A 351 -0.84 4.51 -11.39
N ILE A 352 -0.41 4.43 -10.14
CA ILE A 352 0.96 4.78 -9.72
C ILE A 352 1.98 3.97 -10.53
N ALA A 353 1.77 2.66 -10.66
CA ALA A 353 2.64 1.80 -11.44
C ALA A 353 2.66 2.19 -12.94
N LYS A 354 1.49 2.48 -13.55
CA LYS A 354 1.37 2.94 -14.94
C LYS A 354 2.07 4.29 -15.16
N SER A 355 2.04 5.19 -14.18
CA SER A 355 2.64 6.53 -14.23
C SER A 355 4.16 6.54 -14.11
N THR A 356 4.81 5.39 -13.89
CA THR A 356 6.27 5.30 -13.75
C THR A 356 6.95 4.91 -15.06
N ASN A 357 8.13 5.49 -15.31
CA ASN A 357 8.98 5.09 -16.41
C ASN A 357 9.75 3.81 -16.06
N LYS A 358 9.76 2.83 -16.98
CA LYS A 358 10.46 1.54 -16.79
C LYS A 358 11.98 1.70 -16.59
N LYS A 359 12.57 2.83 -17.03
CA LYS A 359 13.98 3.14 -16.81
C LYS A 359 14.31 3.46 -15.35
N PHE A 360 13.36 4.08 -14.62
CA PHE A 360 13.55 4.60 -13.26
C PHE A 360 12.50 4.06 -12.28
N THR A 361 12.05 2.82 -12.49
CA THR A 361 10.90 2.22 -11.77
C THR A 361 11.05 2.27 -10.27
N GLY A 362 12.19 1.88 -9.71
CA GLY A 362 12.41 1.86 -8.27
C GLY A 362 12.26 3.23 -7.63
N THR A 363 12.95 4.22 -8.17
CA THR A 363 12.96 5.60 -7.65
C THR A 363 11.59 6.27 -7.80
N GLN A 364 10.96 6.20 -8.98
CA GLN A 364 9.67 6.85 -9.21
C GLN A 364 8.54 6.17 -8.42
N LEU A 365 8.48 4.84 -8.37
CA LEU A 365 7.50 4.13 -7.53
C LEU A 365 7.68 4.42 -6.05
N ALA A 366 8.93 4.45 -5.56
CA ALA A 366 9.21 4.79 -4.18
C ALA A 366 8.73 6.21 -3.83
N LEU A 367 8.97 7.19 -4.72
CA LEU A 367 8.50 8.57 -4.54
C LEU A 367 6.97 8.64 -4.49
N LEU A 368 6.28 8.10 -5.50
CA LEU A 368 4.83 8.19 -5.61
C LEU A 368 4.12 7.42 -4.49
N SER A 369 4.64 6.25 -4.10
CA SER A 369 4.07 5.48 -2.99
C SER A 369 4.35 6.11 -1.62
N SER A 370 5.48 6.80 -1.43
CA SER A 370 5.76 7.58 -0.22
C SER A 370 4.78 8.76 -0.10
N LEU A 371 4.48 9.44 -1.21
CA LEU A 371 3.50 10.53 -1.25
C LEU A 371 2.10 10.06 -0.85
N PHE A 372 1.70 8.87 -1.26
CA PHE A 372 0.44 8.25 -0.83
C PHE A 372 0.39 7.99 0.69
N ALA A 373 1.55 7.76 1.34
CA ALA A 373 1.61 7.50 2.77
C ALA A 373 1.52 8.77 3.64
N ILE A 374 1.83 9.96 3.09
CA ILE A 374 1.85 11.22 3.84
C ILE A 374 0.48 11.56 4.48
N PRO A 375 -0.66 11.53 3.77
CA PRO A 375 -1.97 11.79 4.36
C PRO A 375 -2.26 10.95 5.59
N LYS A 376 -1.85 9.70 5.58
CA LYS A 376 -2.06 8.75 6.68
C LYS A 376 -1.37 9.18 7.97
N SER A 377 -0.22 9.84 7.87
CA SER A 377 0.53 10.29 9.05
C SER A 377 -0.17 11.43 9.81
N PHE A 378 -0.97 12.24 9.13
CA PHE A 378 -1.66 13.40 9.72
C PHE A 378 -3.16 13.19 9.90
N SER A 379 -3.73 12.13 9.31
CA SER A 379 -5.18 11.89 9.29
C SER A 379 -5.80 11.81 10.69
N GLY A 380 -5.11 11.19 11.65
CA GLY A 380 -5.60 11.08 13.03
C GLY A 380 -5.72 12.44 13.73
N ILE A 381 -4.74 13.32 13.52
CA ILE A 381 -4.76 14.67 14.08
C ILE A 381 -5.91 15.47 13.46
N ILE A 382 -6.02 15.45 12.14
CA ILE A 382 -7.09 16.15 11.40
C ILE A 382 -8.46 15.65 11.86
N ALA A 383 -8.65 14.35 11.96
CA ALA A 383 -9.90 13.75 12.41
C ALA A 383 -10.23 14.13 13.85
N GLY A 384 -9.27 14.08 14.78
CA GLY A 384 -9.48 14.47 16.17
C GLY A 384 -9.89 15.94 16.32
N VAL A 385 -9.20 16.83 15.61
CA VAL A 385 -9.54 18.27 15.61
C VAL A 385 -10.94 18.53 15.02
N LEU A 386 -11.31 17.83 13.95
CA LEU A 386 -12.63 17.98 13.35
C LEU A 386 -13.74 17.46 14.26
N VAL A 387 -13.56 16.28 14.87
CA VAL A 387 -14.61 15.66 15.70
C VAL A 387 -14.79 16.36 17.05
N GLU A 388 -13.69 16.56 17.80
CA GLU A 388 -13.74 17.08 19.19
C GLU A 388 -13.45 18.57 19.30
N GLY A 389 -12.82 19.16 18.28
CA GLY A 389 -12.32 20.52 18.30
C GLY A 389 -11.01 20.68 19.06
N ILE A 390 -10.63 21.93 19.35
CA ILE A 390 -9.44 22.29 20.13
C ILE A 390 -9.90 23.03 21.36
N LYS A 391 -9.50 22.57 22.56
CA LYS A 391 -9.83 23.15 23.86
C LYS A 391 -8.60 23.81 24.48
N ALA A 392 -8.79 24.72 25.43
CA ALA A 392 -7.69 25.44 26.10
C ALA A 392 -6.64 24.51 26.75
N LYS A 393 -6.99 23.26 27.08
CA LYS A 393 -6.10 22.27 27.67
C LYS A 393 -5.21 21.53 26.64
N ASP A 394 -5.39 21.78 25.35
CA ASP A 394 -4.76 20.99 24.29
C ASP A 394 -3.35 21.49 23.91
N GLY A 395 -2.69 22.24 24.80
CA GLY A 395 -1.28 22.60 24.74
C GLY A 395 -0.86 23.31 23.45
N ILE A 396 0.03 22.70 22.67
CA ILE A 396 0.59 23.27 21.43
C ILE A 396 -0.51 23.56 20.40
N PHE A 397 -1.52 22.71 20.25
CA PHE A 397 -2.62 22.92 19.28
C PHE A 397 -3.41 24.19 19.64
N TYR A 398 -3.72 24.37 20.91
CA TYR A 398 -4.39 25.59 21.38
C TYR A 398 -3.54 26.85 21.16
N SER A 399 -2.23 26.81 21.42
CA SER A 399 -1.36 27.97 21.23
C SER A 399 -1.21 28.40 19.77
N VAL A 400 -1.38 27.45 18.81
CA VAL A 400 -1.26 27.73 17.37
C VAL A 400 -2.60 28.11 16.76
N PHE A 401 -3.68 27.40 17.10
CA PHE A 401 -4.97 27.51 16.41
C PHE A 401 -6.10 28.13 17.23
N GLY A 402 -5.90 28.36 18.54
CA GLY A 402 -6.93 28.82 19.45
C GLY A 402 -8.01 27.78 19.74
N VAL A 403 -9.19 28.24 20.22
CA VAL A 403 -10.33 27.37 20.46
C VAL A 403 -11.04 27.09 19.12
N VAL A 404 -11.22 25.82 18.81
CA VAL A 404 -11.97 25.34 17.63
C VAL A 404 -13.10 24.44 18.12
N SER A 405 -14.33 24.72 17.72
CA SER A 405 -15.47 23.86 18.04
C SER A 405 -15.45 22.60 17.19
N GLY A 406 -15.60 21.43 17.83
CA GLY A 406 -15.79 20.16 17.13
C GLY A 406 -17.15 20.09 16.44
N ILE A 407 -17.20 19.37 15.32
CA ILE A 407 -18.43 19.22 14.51
C ILE A 407 -19.17 17.91 14.75
N GLY A 408 -18.61 17.02 15.58
CA GLY A 408 -19.15 15.68 15.85
C GLY A 408 -19.00 14.71 14.68
N TYR A 409 -19.32 13.43 14.89
CA TYR A 409 -19.05 12.36 13.94
C TYR A 409 -19.86 12.48 12.65
N THR A 410 -21.15 12.76 12.71
CA THR A 410 -22.02 12.84 11.51
C THR A 410 -21.50 13.88 10.54
N ASN A 411 -21.28 15.13 11.00
CA ASN A 411 -20.75 16.20 10.16
C ASN A 411 -19.30 15.93 9.71
N PHE A 412 -18.50 15.29 10.56
CA PHE A 412 -17.15 14.88 10.23
C PHE A 412 -17.13 13.96 9.00
N PHE A 413 -18.01 12.97 8.89
CA PHE A 413 -18.04 12.09 7.72
C PHE A 413 -18.50 12.83 6.45
N PHE A 414 -19.40 13.80 6.56
CA PHE A 414 -19.73 14.70 5.42
C PHE A 414 -18.51 15.51 4.96
N VAL A 415 -17.73 16.05 5.90
CA VAL A 415 -16.47 16.74 5.58
C VAL A 415 -15.47 15.80 4.93
N CYS A 416 -15.33 14.57 5.43
CA CYS A 416 -14.46 13.56 4.82
C CYS A 416 -14.85 13.23 3.38
N ALA A 417 -16.16 13.09 3.09
CA ALA A 417 -16.65 12.91 1.72
C ALA A 417 -16.32 14.12 0.84
N ALA A 418 -16.44 15.34 1.37
CA ALA A 418 -16.06 16.57 0.66
C ALA A 418 -14.53 16.63 0.40
N LEU A 419 -13.69 16.17 1.33
CA LEU A 419 -12.23 16.10 1.17
C LEU A 419 -11.78 15.12 0.05
N ALA A 420 -12.62 14.18 -0.36
CA ALA A 420 -12.35 13.29 -1.49
C ALA A 420 -12.67 13.96 -2.86
N ILE A 421 -13.50 15.01 -2.89
CA ILE A 421 -13.92 15.67 -4.13
C ILE A 421 -12.74 16.23 -4.94
N PRO A 422 -11.73 16.91 -4.36
CA PRO A 422 -10.57 17.38 -5.12
C PRO A 422 -9.87 16.26 -5.88
N GLY A 423 -9.71 15.09 -5.28
CA GLY A 423 -9.15 13.90 -5.95
C GLY A 423 -9.99 13.46 -7.15
N MET A 424 -11.31 13.46 -7.01
CA MET A 424 -12.23 13.11 -8.11
C MET A 424 -12.19 14.14 -9.25
N ILE A 425 -12.11 15.43 -8.93
CA ILE A 425 -11.99 16.49 -9.94
C ILE A 425 -10.68 16.37 -10.73
N LEU A 426 -9.57 16.05 -10.05
CA LEU A 426 -8.27 15.87 -10.69
C LEU A 426 -8.25 14.74 -11.74
N LEU A 427 -9.14 13.75 -11.63
CA LEU A 427 -9.27 12.68 -12.63
C LEU A 427 -9.57 13.21 -14.03
N ILE A 428 -10.23 14.36 -14.16
CA ILE A 428 -10.55 14.97 -15.47
C ILE A 428 -9.29 15.17 -16.31
N TRP A 429 -8.19 15.55 -15.65
CA TRP A 429 -6.91 15.85 -16.32
C TRP A 429 -5.91 14.70 -16.26
N VAL A 430 -5.91 13.94 -15.15
CA VAL A 430 -4.88 12.93 -14.86
C VAL A 430 -5.24 11.56 -15.43
N ALA A 431 -6.53 11.20 -15.39
CA ALA A 431 -7.03 9.93 -15.89
C ALA A 431 -8.39 10.11 -16.59
N PRO A 432 -8.42 10.79 -17.75
CA PRO A 432 -9.66 11.04 -18.47
C PRO A 432 -10.36 9.73 -18.82
N TRP A 433 -11.72 9.73 -18.77
CA TRP A 433 -12.55 8.54 -18.91
C TRP A 433 -12.22 7.65 -20.13
N ASN A 434 -11.91 8.26 -21.27
CA ASN A 434 -11.57 7.57 -22.51
C ASN A 434 -10.04 7.56 -22.81
N GLY A 435 -9.19 7.88 -21.83
CA GLY A 435 -7.75 8.05 -22.04
C GLY A 435 -7.04 6.73 -22.39
N ASP A 436 -7.49 5.60 -21.83
CA ASP A 436 -6.90 4.29 -22.11
C ASP A 436 -7.02 3.85 -23.60
N GLY A 437 -7.97 4.40 -24.35
CA GLY A 437 -8.14 4.11 -25.78
C GLY A 437 -7.22 4.93 -26.69
N LYS A 438 -6.84 6.15 -26.29
CA LYS A 438 -5.97 7.02 -27.09
C LYS A 438 -4.49 6.62 -27.05
N GLU A 439 -4.04 5.97 -25.97
CA GLU A 439 -2.67 5.46 -25.84
C GLU A 439 -2.44 4.19 -26.68
N ALA A 440 -3.49 3.39 -26.92
CA ALA A 440 -3.40 2.25 -27.82
C ALA A 440 -3.23 2.68 -29.31
N ASP A 441 -3.79 3.83 -29.69
CA ASP A 441 -3.66 4.39 -31.05
C ASP A 441 -2.34 5.19 -31.26
N GLN A 442 -1.61 5.52 -30.21
CA GLN A 442 -0.34 6.28 -30.28
C GLN A 442 0.91 5.45 -30.00
N ALA A 443 0.82 4.11 -29.96
CA ALA A 443 1.99 3.26 -29.98
C ALA A 443 2.74 3.54 -31.28
N PRO A 444 4.00 4.08 -31.24
CA PRO A 444 4.72 4.38 -32.46
C PRO A 444 4.93 3.07 -33.22
N ALA A 445 4.54 3.07 -34.49
CA ALA A 445 5.01 2.14 -35.48
C ALA A 445 6.54 2.36 -35.66
N VAL A 446 7.34 1.84 -34.75
CA VAL A 446 8.79 1.81 -34.85
C VAL A 446 9.18 0.36 -34.67
N LEU A 447 9.51 -0.21 -35.81
CA LEU A 447 10.53 -1.22 -36.09
C LEU A 447 10.11 -2.13 -37.23
N GLU A 448 9.98 -1.51 -38.42
CA GLU A 448 10.38 -2.18 -39.67
C GLU A 448 11.44 -1.30 -40.32
N GLU A 449 12.69 -1.54 -39.94
CA GLU A 449 13.91 -1.26 -40.73
C GLU A 449 15.10 -1.51 -39.81
N ALA A 450 15.62 -2.75 -39.81
CA ALA A 450 17.02 -3.17 -39.86
C ALA A 450 17.15 -4.67 -39.61
#